data_82a04adff2a2a3b76990a9bab84d9cc2
#
_entry.id   82a04adff2a2a3b76990a9bab84d9cc2
#
_cell.length_a   1.000
_cell.length_b   1.000
_cell.length_c   1.000
_cell.angle_alpha   90.00
_cell.angle_beta   90.00
_cell.angle_gamma   90.00
#
_symmetry.space_group_name_H-M   'P 1'
#
loop_
_entity.id
_entity.type
_entity.pdbx_description
1 polymer ?
#
loop_
_entity_poly.entity_id
_entity_poly.type
_entity_poly.pdbx_seq_one_letter_code
_entity_poly.pdbx_strand_id
1 'polypeptide(L)'
;MSATITRHTDKFSTAPQLVPEDMVEVAALGFRTVINNRPDGEAGPSQPSSESIARAAEAAGLIYTHLPVVSGQITELQARQFAELLALKPGPILAFCRSGARSQNLYQMASGQRTTPTMIGAASACHWGDTQDIVIVVGGSAGIGLAASLKKRQPNLQIAIIEPNDKHYYQPSWTLVGAGEFELQDSVRDMASVMPAGVTWIRAAVTGFDPENKKVTIDKGNPISYQNLVVAPGLKLNWQAIPGLDETLGKNGVTSNYRFDLAPYTWELVRQMKFGTAIFTQPAMPIKCAGAPQKAMYLSCSEWEQRGVLKNISVNFHNAGAVLFSVADFVSPLMNYIKRYNAHLHFTSTLVAVDGPAKKA
;
A
#
# COMPACT_ATOMS: atom_id res chain seq x y z
N MET A 1 28.48 -7.14 13.50
CA MET A 1 27.03 -6.83 13.31
C MET A 1 26.70 -6.87 11.82
N SER A 2 25.69 -7.62 11.42
CA SER A 2 25.19 -7.65 10.04
C SER A 2 24.07 -6.61 9.80
N ALA A 3 23.55 -5.99 10.87
CA ALA A 3 22.43 -5.07 10.80
C ALA A 3 22.87 -3.63 10.54
N THR A 4 22.32 -3.01 9.50
CA THR A 4 22.60 -1.60 9.18
C THR A 4 21.87 -0.68 10.14
N ILE A 5 22.62 0.13 10.91
CA ILE A 5 22.07 1.16 11.80
C ILE A 5 21.77 2.42 11.00
N THR A 6 20.54 2.92 11.12
CA THR A 6 20.12 4.20 10.53
C THR A 6 20.07 5.27 11.61
N ARG A 7 20.93 6.28 11.50
CA ARG A 7 20.96 7.42 12.44
C ARG A 7 19.89 8.45 12.06
N HIS A 8 19.09 8.86 13.02
CA HIS A 8 18.05 9.90 12.86
C HIS A 8 18.46 11.22 13.52
N THR A 9 19.09 11.14 14.70
CA THR A 9 19.66 12.29 15.42
C THR A 9 20.93 11.83 16.14
N ASP A 10 21.62 12.75 16.80
CA ASP A 10 22.80 12.41 17.63
C ASP A 10 22.45 11.52 18.83
N LYS A 11 21.17 11.48 19.22
CA LYS A 11 20.70 10.74 20.38
C LYS A 11 19.85 9.53 20.04
N PHE A 12 19.44 9.36 18.78
CA PHE A 12 18.51 8.30 18.39
C PHE A 12 18.84 7.68 17.03
N SER A 13 18.84 6.34 17.00
CA SER A 13 19.04 5.53 15.80
C SER A 13 18.07 4.36 15.77
N THR A 14 17.86 3.78 14.57
CA THR A 14 17.08 2.56 14.39
C THR A 14 17.89 1.47 13.69
N ALA A 15 17.50 0.21 13.95
CA ALA A 15 18.08 -0.97 13.29
C ALA A 15 16.97 -1.96 12.89
N PRO A 16 17.23 -2.84 11.90
CA PRO A 16 16.46 -4.06 11.73
C PRO A 16 16.70 -5.01 12.92
N GLN A 17 16.09 -6.21 12.86
CA GLN A 17 16.23 -7.22 13.93
C GLN A 17 17.66 -7.38 14.39
N LEU A 18 17.87 -7.23 15.69
CA LEU A 18 19.12 -7.52 16.39
C LEU A 18 19.04 -8.89 17.08
N VAL A 19 20.19 -9.51 17.22
CA VAL A 19 20.36 -10.78 17.95
C VAL A 19 21.19 -10.55 19.22
N PRO A 20 21.19 -11.48 20.19
CA PRO A 20 21.96 -11.32 21.43
C PRO A 20 23.44 -11.01 21.21
N GLU A 21 24.04 -11.60 20.18
CA GLU A 21 25.45 -11.44 19.81
C GLU A 21 25.81 -10.02 19.37
N ASP A 22 24.83 -9.25 18.89
CA ASP A 22 25.03 -7.85 18.47
C ASP A 22 25.22 -6.89 19.64
N MET A 23 24.82 -7.25 20.86
CA MET A 23 24.75 -6.31 21.99
C MET A 23 26.12 -5.77 22.42
N VAL A 24 27.16 -6.58 22.31
CA VAL A 24 28.54 -6.16 22.61
C VAL A 24 29.00 -5.08 21.62
N GLU A 25 28.69 -5.26 20.34
CA GLU A 25 29.05 -4.29 19.30
C GLU A 25 28.20 -3.01 19.40
N VAL A 26 26.90 -3.12 19.75
CA VAL A 26 26.02 -1.98 20.04
C VAL A 26 26.59 -1.12 21.16
N ALA A 27 27.06 -1.75 22.25
CA ALA A 27 27.71 -1.05 23.35
C ALA A 27 29.03 -0.36 22.91
N ALA A 28 29.84 -1.07 22.10
CA ALA A 28 31.10 -0.55 21.57
C ALA A 28 30.89 0.66 20.64
N LEU A 29 29.76 0.74 19.93
CA LEU A 29 29.34 1.89 19.11
C LEU A 29 28.87 3.09 19.93
N GLY A 30 28.87 2.99 21.27
CA GLY A 30 28.54 4.08 22.19
C GLY A 30 27.08 4.21 22.55
N PHE A 31 26.22 3.31 22.12
CA PHE A 31 24.83 3.30 22.57
C PHE A 31 24.75 2.99 24.07
N ARG A 32 23.74 3.53 24.74
CA ARG A 32 23.48 3.35 26.17
C ARG A 32 22.18 2.59 26.44
N THR A 33 21.22 2.73 25.54
CA THR A 33 19.90 2.11 25.67
C THR A 33 19.51 1.41 24.38
N VAL A 34 18.91 0.22 24.51
CA VAL A 34 18.30 -0.53 23.42
C VAL A 34 16.80 -0.66 23.68
N ILE A 35 15.97 -0.31 22.70
CA ILE A 35 14.52 -0.48 22.74
C ILE A 35 14.10 -1.50 21.69
N ASN A 36 13.48 -2.61 22.12
CA ASN A 36 12.91 -3.62 21.24
C ASN A 36 11.43 -3.32 20.99
N ASN A 37 11.07 -2.98 19.76
CA ASN A 37 9.70 -2.74 19.35
C ASN A 37 9.06 -3.95 18.63
N ARG A 38 9.74 -5.09 18.61
CA ARG A 38 9.23 -6.30 17.98
C ARG A 38 8.53 -7.21 19.00
N PRO A 39 7.27 -7.64 18.76
CA PRO A 39 6.61 -8.66 19.57
C PRO A 39 7.38 -9.99 19.51
N ASP A 40 7.43 -10.70 20.62
CA ASP A 40 7.98 -12.05 20.65
C ASP A 40 7.11 -13.00 19.80
N GLY A 41 7.77 -13.95 19.13
CA GLY A 41 7.09 -14.97 18.33
C GLY A 41 6.54 -14.51 16.99
N GLU A 42 6.73 -13.23 16.58
CA GLU A 42 6.24 -12.69 15.30
C GLU A 42 6.76 -13.45 14.07
N ALA A 43 7.96 -14.04 14.14
CA ALA A 43 8.55 -14.85 13.07
C ALA A 43 8.78 -16.31 13.50
N GLY A 44 8.04 -16.78 14.49
CA GLY A 44 8.17 -18.15 14.98
C GLY A 44 9.46 -18.44 15.79
N PRO A 45 9.85 -19.71 15.91
CA PRO A 45 10.93 -20.15 16.82
C PRO A 45 12.34 -19.61 16.50
N SER A 46 12.56 -19.15 15.26
CA SER A 46 13.86 -18.59 14.85
C SER A 46 14.09 -17.15 15.30
N GLN A 47 13.05 -16.49 15.82
CA GLN A 47 13.19 -15.14 16.34
C GLN A 47 13.77 -15.16 17.75
N PRO A 48 14.87 -14.43 18.04
CA PRO A 48 15.34 -14.28 19.42
C PRO A 48 14.24 -13.70 20.32
N SER A 49 14.06 -14.28 21.50
CA SER A 49 13.12 -13.76 22.47
C SER A 49 13.59 -12.42 23.05
N SER A 50 12.66 -11.58 23.44
CA SER A 50 12.94 -10.33 24.16
C SER A 50 13.82 -10.58 25.40
N GLU A 51 13.57 -11.65 26.13
CA GLU A 51 14.34 -12.03 27.30
C GLU A 51 15.80 -12.40 26.98
N SER A 52 16.05 -13.09 25.86
CA SER A 52 17.42 -13.45 25.47
C SER A 52 18.24 -12.23 25.08
N ILE A 53 17.62 -11.27 24.37
CA ILE A 53 18.26 -10.01 24.01
C ILE A 53 18.47 -9.13 25.24
N ALA A 54 17.51 -9.08 26.18
CA ALA A 54 17.65 -8.35 27.43
C ALA A 54 18.87 -8.78 28.25
N ARG A 55 19.04 -10.10 28.44
CA ARG A 55 20.19 -10.65 29.16
C ARG A 55 21.52 -10.29 28.50
N ALA A 56 21.59 -10.37 27.18
CA ALA A 56 22.80 -9.98 26.46
C ALA A 56 23.08 -8.47 26.51
N ALA A 57 22.04 -7.64 26.43
CA ALA A 57 22.16 -6.19 26.55
C ALA A 57 22.67 -5.79 27.97
N GLU A 58 22.11 -6.37 29.01
CA GLU A 58 22.54 -6.14 30.41
C GLU A 58 24.00 -6.58 30.63
N ALA A 59 24.38 -7.74 30.10
CA ALA A 59 25.75 -8.24 30.16
C ALA A 59 26.75 -7.33 29.40
N ALA A 60 26.29 -6.61 28.37
CA ALA A 60 27.06 -5.63 27.61
C ALA A 60 27.01 -4.21 28.25
N GLY A 61 26.35 -4.03 29.41
CA GLY A 61 26.21 -2.73 30.09
C GLY A 61 25.18 -1.79 29.44
N LEU A 62 24.28 -2.31 28.63
CA LEU A 62 23.21 -1.56 27.99
C LEU A 62 21.92 -1.63 28.82
N ILE A 63 21.16 -0.53 28.85
CA ILE A 63 19.80 -0.53 29.37
C ILE A 63 18.87 -1.09 28.28
N TYR A 64 18.09 -2.10 28.62
CA TYR A 64 17.13 -2.70 27.69
C TYR A 64 15.69 -2.38 28.06
N THR A 65 14.85 -2.19 27.06
CA THR A 65 13.40 -2.02 27.24
C THR A 65 12.65 -2.71 26.09
N HIS A 66 11.64 -3.50 26.45
CA HIS A 66 10.73 -4.11 25.48
C HIS A 66 9.42 -3.30 25.43
N LEU A 67 9.15 -2.65 24.31
CA LEU A 67 7.89 -1.97 23.99
C LEU A 67 7.34 -2.56 22.70
N PRO A 68 6.67 -3.74 22.77
CA PRO A 68 6.22 -4.45 21.58
C PRO A 68 5.11 -3.69 20.87
N VAL A 69 5.23 -3.60 19.55
CA VAL A 69 4.27 -2.94 18.67
C VAL A 69 3.96 -3.84 17.49
N VAL A 70 2.69 -4.13 17.29
CA VAL A 70 2.23 -4.89 16.11
C VAL A 70 2.39 -4.04 14.86
N SER A 71 2.87 -4.65 13.78
CA SER A 71 3.09 -3.94 12.51
C SER A 71 1.79 -3.32 11.99
N GLY A 72 1.83 -2.02 11.68
CA GLY A 72 0.67 -1.28 11.19
C GLY A 72 -0.36 -0.87 12.27
N GLN A 73 -0.14 -1.20 13.56
CA GLN A 73 -1.07 -0.93 14.65
C GLN A 73 -0.43 -0.12 15.78
N ILE A 74 0.34 0.91 15.45
CA ILE A 74 0.91 1.81 16.45
C ILE A 74 -0.23 2.63 17.07
N THR A 75 -0.40 2.53 18.39
CA THR A 75 -1.38 3.32 19.15
C THR A 75 -0.76 4.62 19.67
N GLU A 76 -1.61 5.63 19.95
CA GLU A 76 -1.15 6.85 20.59
C GLU A 76 -0.54 6.60 21.98
N LEU A 77 -1.06 5.60 22.71
CA LEU A 77 -0.51 5.20 24.01
C LEU A 77 0.93 4.69 23.86
N GLN A 78 1.19 3.82 22.87
CA GLN A 78 2.54 3.33 22.61
C GLN A 78 3.49 4.44 22.16
N ALA A 79 3.00 5.42 21.36
CA ALA A 79 3.80 6.59 21.00
C ALA A 79 4.15 7.46 22.21
N ARG A 80 3.22 7.67 23.15
CA ARG A 80 3.48 8.37 24.41
C ARG A 80 4.49 7.62 25.30
N GLN A 81 4.32 6.31 25.47
CA GLN A 81 5.28 5.46 26.19
C GLN A 81 6.67 5.53 25.57
N PHE A 82 6.75 5.52 24.24
CA PHE A 82 8.03 5.66 23.54
C PHE A 82 8.66 7.05 23.76
N ALA A 83 7.85 8.13 23.75
CA ALA A 83 8.31 9.49 24.08
C ALA A 83 8.89 9.57 25.50
N GLU A 84 8.23 8.94 26.48
CA GLU A 84 8.71 8.85 27.86
C GLU A 84 10.05 8.09 27.93
N LEU A 85 10.20 7.00 27.21
CA LEU A 85 11.46 6.25 27.13
C LEU A 85 12.59 7.10 26.56
N LEU A 86 12.32 7.86 25.48
CA LEU A 86 13.31 8.77 24.88
C LEU A 86 13.74 9.90 25.83
N ALA A 87 12.82 10.37 26.68
CA ALA A 87 13.10 11.44 27.63
C ALA A 87 13.84 10.95 28.89
N LEU A 88 13.52 9.74 29.38
CA LEU A 88 13.99 9.23 30.66
C LEU A 88 15.24 8.34 30.57
N LYS A 89 15.46 7.68 29.42
CA LYS A 89 16.58 6.75 29.28
C LYS A 89 17.84 7.46 28.77
N PRO A 90 19.03 7.06 29.26
CA PRO A 90 20.27 7.65 28.81
C PRO A 90 20.52 7.33 27.32
N GLY A 91 20.87 8.36 26.56
CA GLY A 91 21.24 8.22 25.16
C GLY A 91 22.76 8.05 24.94
N PRO A 92 23.19 7.70 23.74
CA PRO A 92 22.40 7.43 22.54
C PRO A 92 21.54 6.16 22.65
N ILE A 93 20.33 6.22 22.05
CA ILE A 93 19.34 5.14 22.07
C ILE A 93 19.29 4.46 20.71
N LEU A 94 19.32 3.13 20.69
CA LEU A 94 19.08 2.31 19.50
C LEU A 94 17.73 1.59 19.67
N ALA A 95 16.79 1.87 18.78
CA ALA A 95 15.54 1.12 18.74
C ALA A 95 15.52 0.16 17.54
N PHE A 96 14.97 -1.04 17.71
CA PHE A 96 14.89 -2.01 16.62
C PHE A 96 13.53 -2.69 16.56
N CYS A 97 13.22 -3.19 15.36
CA CYS A 97 12.10 -4.08 15.07
C CYS A 97 12.48 -5.01 13.92
N ARG A 98 11.53 -5.61 13.21
CA ARG A 98 11.87 -6.51 12.08
C ARG A 98 12.75 -5.83 11.02
N SER A 99 12.43 -4.60 10.61
CA SER A 99 13.11 -3.87 9.53
C SER A 99 13.62 -2.47 9.92
N GLY A 100 13.41 -2.04 11.18
CA GLY A 100 13.66 -0.68 11.64
C GLY A 100 12.50 0.30 11.44
N ALA A 101 11.62 0.07 10.46
CA ALA A 101 10.56 1.01 10.10
C ALA A 101 9.53 1.27 11.23
N ARG A 102 9.19 0.27 12.02
CA ARG A 102 8.26 0.40 13.15
C ARG A 102 8.82 1.31 14.24
N SER A 103 10.08 1.11 14.58
CA SER A 103 10.81 1.96 15.55
C SER A 103 10.97 3.39 15.05
N GLN A 104 11.19 3.58 13.75
CA GLN A 104 11.22 4.90 13.12
C GLN A 104 9.84 5.59 13.18
N ASN A 105 8.77 4.87 12.88
CA ASN A 105 7.41 5.40 12.96
C ASN A 105 7.04 5.80 14.41
N LEU A 106 7.39 4.97 15.40
CA LEU A 106 7.22 5.31 16.82
C LEU A 106 7.98 6.58 17.18
N TYR A 107 9.24 6.71 16.73
CA TYR A 107 10.04 7.91 16.98
C TYR A 107 9.40 9.16 16.39
N GLN A 108 8.93 9.08 15.15
CA GLN A 108 8.24 10.20 14.49
C GLN A 108 6.96 10.61 15.23
N MET A 109 6.20 9.63 15.73
CA MET A 109 5.01 9.89 16.54
C MET A 109 5.35 10.49 17.91
N ALA A 110 6.39 9.96 18.57
CA ALA A 110 6.81 10.34 19.92
C ALA A 110 7.49 11.71 19.98
N SER A 111 8.29 12.05 18.96
CA SER A 111 9.04 13.31 18.93
C SER A 111 8.20 14.53 18.54
N GLY A 112 6.89 14.37 18.33
CA GLY A 112 6.05 15.44 17.79
C GLY A 112 6.47 15.85 16.37
N GLN A 113 7.44 15.15 15.76
CA GLN A 113 7.85 15.29 14.37
C GLN A 113 6.87 14.56 13.41
N ARG A 114 5.67 14.19 13.88
CA ARG A 114 4.54 14.32 13.01
C ARG A 114 4.43 15.83 12.76
N THR A 115 5.03 16.28 11.71
CA THR A 115 4.33 17.24 10.90
C THR A 115 3.05 16.49 10.51
N THR A 116 2.02 16.62 11.34
CA THR A 116 0.65 16.35 10.91
C THR A 116 0.59 17.02 9.56
N PRO A 117 0.24 16.32 8.46
CA PRO A 117 -0.01 17.04 7.22
C PRO A 117 -0.87 18.19 7.65
N THR A 118 -0.51 19.43 7.35
CA THR A 118 -1.26 20.57 7.82
C THR A 118 -2.65 20.36 7.24
N MET A 119 -3.55 19.80 8.06
CA MET A 119 -4.92 19.54 7.70
C MET A 119 -5.58 20.89 7.66
N ILE A 120 -5.66 21.46 6.48
CA ILE A 120 -6.49 22.61 6.26
C ILE A 120 -7.86 22.07 5.92
N GLY A 121 -8.61 21.75 6.97
CA GLY A 121 -10.06 21.72 6.89
C GLY A 121 -10.53 23.11 6.47
N ALA A 122 -11.64 23.22 5.74
CA ALA A 122 -12.19 24.45 5.15
C ALA A 122 -12.42 25.64 6.12
N ALA A 123 -11.86 25.63 7.32
CA ALA A 123 -12.06 26.64 8.36
C ALA A 123 -10.77 27.11 9.06
N SER A 124 -9.55 26.72 8.63
CA SER A 124 -8.31 27.26 9.23
C SER A 124 -7.47 27.91 8.12
N ALA A 125 -7.22 29.21 8.28
CA ALA A 125 -6.56 30.09 7.35
C ALA A 125 -5.20 29.57 6.87
N CYS A 126 -5.22 28.81 5.75
CA CYS A 126 -4.14 28.97 4.81
C CYS A 126 -4.19 30.42 4.31
N HIS A 127 -3.08 31.07 4.24
CA HIS A 127 -2.96 32.23 3.38
C HIS A 127 -3.16 31.71 1.95
N TRP A 128 -4.41 31.71 1.48
CA TRP A 128 -4.85 31.30 0.15
C TRP A 128 -4.19 32.11 -0.98
N GLY A 129 -3.25 33.01 -0.61
CA GLY A 129 -2.52 33.87 -1.53
C GLY A 129 -1.14 33.34 -1.94
N ASP A 130 -0.59 32.34 -1.26
CA ASP A 130 0.74 31.86 -1.56
C ASP A 130 0.71 30.85 -2.73
N THR A 131 1.42 31.18 -3.79
CA THR A 131 1.59 30.30 -4.95
C THR A 131 2.41 29.09 -4.56
N GLN A 132 1.87 27.88 -4.70
CA GLN A 132 2.60 26.65 -4.47
C GLN A 132 3.62 26.40 -5.58
N ASP A 133 4.82 25.91 -5.26
CA ASP A 133 5.77 25.50 -6.27
C ASP A 133 5.20 24.38 -7.14
N ILE A 134 4.52 23.44 -6.49
CA ILE A 134 3.88 22.30 -7.14
C ILE A 134 2.51 22.04 -6.52
N VAL A 135 1.50 21.98 -7.35
CA VAL A 135 0.19 21.44 -7.00
C VAL A 135 0.01 20.08 -7.66
N ILE A 136 -0.36 19.07 -6.88
CA ILE A 136 -0.63 17.71 -7.35
C ILE A 136 -2.13 17.44 -7.17
N VAL A 137 -2.78 17.14 -8.27
CA VAL A 137 -4.21 16.77 -8.28
C VAL A 137 -4.33 15.28 -8.07
N VAL A 138 -4.95 14.92 -6.97
CA VAL A 138 -5.24 13.59 -6.42
C VAL A 138 -4.05 12.91 -5.72
N GLY A 139 -4.32 12.52 -4.46
CA GLY A 139 -3.41 11.82 -3.54
C GLY A 139 -3.38 10.31 -3.71
N GLY A 140 -3.51 9.81 -4.96
CA GLY A 140 -3.28 8.41 -5.28
C GLY A 140 -1.81 8.02 -5.18
N SER A 141 -1.49 6.75 -5.46
CA SER A 141 -0.11 6.24 -5.39
C SER A 141 0.88 7.06 -6.22
N ALA A 142 0.47 7.57 -7.38
CA ALA A 142 1.31 8.40 -8.24
C ALA A 142 1.55 9.79 -7.59
N GLY A 143 0.51 10.45 -7.10
CA GLY A 143 0.62 11.79 -6.51
C GLY A 143 1.47 11.78 -5.23
N ILE A 144 1.20 10.86 -4.31
CA ILE A 144 1.96 10.70 -3.07
C ILE A 144 3.42 10.29 -3.37
N GLY A 145 3.62 9.32 -4.27
CA GLY A 145 4.95 8.85 -4.63
C GLY A 145 5.80 9.95 -5.27
N LEU A 146 5.21 10.77 -6.14
CA LEU A 146 5.87 11.92 -6.73
C LEU A 146 6.24 12.97 -5.67
N ALA A 147 5.29 13.35 -4.81
CA ALA A 147 5.52 14.30 -3.73
C ALA A 147 6.65 13.85 -2.80
N ALA A 148 6.65 12.59 -2.39
CA ALA A 148 7.71 12.00 -1.57
C ALA A 148 9.08 12.07 -2.26
N SER A 149 9.12 11.73 -3.56
CA SER A 149 10.33 11.77 -4.37
C SER A 149 10.89 13.19 -4.53
N LEU A 150 10.01 14.17 -4.75
CA LEU A 150 10.38 15.58 -4.88
C LEU A 150 10.89 16.14 -3.55
N LYS A 151 10.18 15.91 -2.45
CA LYS A 151 10.60 16.34 -1.10
C LYS A 151 11.94 15.73 -0.69
N LYS A 152 12.23 14.48 -1.09
CA LYS A 152 13.53 13.85 -0.85
C LYS A 152 14.67 14.57 -1.59
N ARG A 153 14.42 15.06 -2.81
CA ARG A 153 15.42 15.73 -3.66
C ARG A 153 15.56 17.22 -3.35
N GLN A 154 14.46 17.86 -3.04
CA GLN A 154 14.37 19.29 -2.76
C GLN A 154 13.41 19.53 -1.56
N PRO A 155 13.93 19.43 -0.33
CA PRO A 155 13.09 19.50 0.89
C PRO A 155 12.30 20.80 1.05
N ASN A 156 12.79 21.90 0.46
CA ASN A 156 12.21 23.24 0.62
C ASN A 156 11.02 23.52 -0.33
N LEU A 157 10.76 22.64 -1.33
CA LEU A 157 9.63 22.84 -2.24
C LEU A 157 8.30 22.94 -1.47
N GLN A 158 7.49 23.95 -1.83
CA GLN A 158 6.12 24.08 -1.35
C GLN A 158 5.22 23.21 -2.23
N ILE A 159 4.84 22.05 -1.73
CA ILE A 159 4.02 21.09 -2.46
C ILE A 159 2.65 20.97 -1.79
N ALA A 160 1.59 21.13 -2.56
CA ALA A 160 0.23 20.84 -2.13
C ALA A 160 -0.34 19.65 -2.91
N ILE A 161 -1.01 18.75 -2.21
CA ILE A 161 -1.80 17.65 -2.79
C ILE A 161 -3.27 17.95 -2.51
N ILE A 162 -4.09 17.99 -3.58
CA ILE A 162 -5.54 18.13 -3.46
C ILE A 162 -6.16 16.74 -3.55
N GLU A 163 -6.75 16.26 -2.44
CA GLU A 163 -7.36 14.93 -2.36
C GLU A 163 -8.56 14.97 -1.41
N PRO A 164 -9.76 14.66 -1.90
CA PRO A 164 -10.98 14.72 -1.10
C PRO A 164 -11.10 13.55 -0.09
N ASN A 165 -10.49 12.39 -0.39
CA ASN A 165 -10.68 11.18 0.39
C ASN A 165 -9.74 11.14 1.60
N ASP A 166 -10.21 10.59 2.70
CA ASP A 166 -9.44 10.36 3.93
C ASP A 166 -8.79 8.97 3.99
N LYS A 167 -9.03 8.12 3.00
CA LYS A 167 -8.44 6.81 2.86
C LYS A 167 -7.61 6.71 1.57
N HIS A 168 -6.46 6.07 1.70
CA HIS A 168 -5.60 5.68 0.59
C HIS A 168 -5.70 4.17 0.38
N TYR A 169 -5.95 3.75 -0.86
CA TYR A 169 -6.08 2.35 -1.24
C TYR A 169 -4.91 1.91 -2.12
N TYR A 170 -4.22 0.86 -1.72
CA TYR A 170 -3.17 0.25 -2.52
C TYR A 170 -3.77 -0.82 -3.43
N GLN A 171 -4.36 -0.38 -4.52
CA GLN A 171 -5.07 -1.24 -5.48
C GLN A 171 -4.26 -2.44 -6.00
N PRO A 172 -2.92 -2.38 -6.24
CA PRO A 172 -2.17 -3.53 -6.73
C PRO A 172 -2.27 -4.80 -5.88
N SER A 173 -2.56 -4.68 -4.57
CA SER A 173 -2.74 -5.83 -3.69
C SER A 173 -4.10 -6.54 -3.84
N TRP A 174 -5.11 -5.92 -4.46
CA TRP A 174 -6.45 -6.50 -4.53
C TRP A 174 -6.50 -7.80 -5.35
N THR A 175 -5.61 -7.99 -6.31
CA THR A 175 -5.47 -9.29 -6.99
C THR A 175 -5.00 -10.38 -6.03
N LEU A 176 -4.18 -10.05 -5.03
CA LEU A 176 -3.73 -10.98 -3.99
C LEU A 176 -4.83 -11.22 -2.95
N VAL A 177 -5.63 -10.19 -2.61
CA VAL A 177 -6.83 -10.36 -1.78
C VAL A 177 -7.80 -11.34 -2.46
N GLY A 178 -8.06 -11.16 -3.76
CA GLY A 178 -8.91 -12.06 -4.55
C GLY A 178 -8.36 -13.49 -4.69
N ALA A 179 -7.12 -13.71 -4.29
CA ALA A 179 -6.47 -15.01 -4.25
C ALA A 179 -6.31 -15.59 -2.82
N GLY A 180 -6.71 -14.83 -1.78
CA GLY A 180 -6.51 -15.24 -0.39
C GLY A 180 -5.09 -15.06 0.17
N GLU A 181 -4.20 -14.40 -0.59
CA GLU A 181 -2.78 -14.23 -0.28
C GLU A 181 -2.48 -12.89 0.45
N PHE A 182 -3.48 -12.05 0.62
CA PHE A 182 -3.31 -10.73 1.23
C PHE A 182 -4.58 -10.29 1.97
N GLU A 183 -4.41 -9.72 3.15
CA GLU A 183 -5.52 -9.22 3.92
C GLU A 183 -6.05 -7.88 3.34
N LEU A 184 -7.38 -7.78 3.18
CA LEU A 184 -8.02 -6.59 2.61
C LEU A 184 -7.64 -5.31 3.36
N GLN A 185 -7.62 -5.37 4.70
CA GLN A 185 -7.36 -4.22 5.55
C GLN A 185 -5.91 -3.70 5.43
N ASP A 186 -4.98 -4.56 5.03
CA ASP A 186 -3.60 -4.15 4.78
C ASP A 186 -3.44 -3.34 3.49
N SER A 187 -4.46 -3.34 2.62
CA SER A 187 -4.49 -2.55 1.39
C SER A 187 -5.00 -1.13 1.57
N VAL A 188 -5.48 -0.77 2.76
CA VAL A 188 -6.04 0.55 3.06
C VAL A 188 -5.24 1.25 4.17
N ARG A 189 -5.04 2.55 4.03
CA ARG A 189 -4.37 3.42 5.02
C ARG A 189 -5.16 4.71 5.18
N ASP A 190 -5.03 5.35 6.34
CA ASP A 190 -5.47 6.73 6.48
C ASP A 190 -4.62 7.63 5.58
N MET A 191 -5.26 8.49 4.80
CA MET A 191 -4.57 9.41 3.88
C MET A 191 -3.52 10.25 4.62
N ALA A 192 -3.85 10.73 5.81
CA ALA A 192 -2.92 11.46 6.66
C ALA A 192 -1.64 10.66 7.00
N SER A 193 -1.74 9.33 7.12
CA SER A 193 -0.59 8.49 7.47
C SER A 193 0.37 8.24 6.32
N VAL A 194 -0.08 8.43 5.08
CA VAL A 194 0.73 8.24 3.86
C VAL A 194 1.16 9.55 3.21
N MET A 195 0.63 10.67 3.68
CA MET A 195 1.01 11.99 3.19
C MET A 195 2.47 12.29 3.54
N PRO A 196 3.32 12.65 2.58
CA PRO A 196 4.74 12.93 2.86
C PRO A 196 4.91 14.13 3.78
N ALA A 197 5.91 14.07 4.66
CA ALA A 197 6.24 15.17 5.56
C ALA A 197 6.52 16.47 4.79
N GLY A 198 5.98 17.59 5.27
CA GLY A 198 6.15 18.91 4.65
C GLY A 198 5.36 19.11 3.34
N VAL A 199 4.39 18.24 3.05
CA VAL A 199 3.42 18.40 1.98
C VAL A 199 2.11 18.90 2.58
N THR A 200 1.51 19.92 1.95
CA THR A 200 0.19 20.42 2.34
C THR A 200 -0.90 19.55 1.74
N TRP A 201 -1.74 18.94 2.56
CA TRP A 201 -2.91 18.22 2.08
C TRP A 201 -4.14 19.11 2.10
N ILE A 202 -4.70 19.39 0.91
CA ILE A 202 -5.93 20.13 0.72
C ILE A 202 -7.08 19.15 0.53
N ARG A 203 -7.96 19.07 1.53
CA ARG A 203 -9.07 18.12 1.54
C ARG A 203 -10.26 18.64 0.76
N ALA A 204 -10.12 18.65 -0.56
CA ALA A 204 -11.08 19.13 -1.53
C ALA A 204 -11.01 18.36 -2.83
N ALA A 205 -12.05 18.45 -3.65
CA ALA A 205 -12.05 17.95 -5.02
C ALA A 205 -11.75 19.08 -6.00
N VAL A 206 -10.91 18.81 -7.01
CA VAL A 206 -10.68 19.74 -8.10
C VAL A 206 -11.91 19.73 -9.02
N THR A 207 -12.45 20.92 -9.32
CA THR A 207 -13.63 21.10 -10.17
C THR A 207 -13.33 21.80 -11.49
N GLY A 208 -12.14 22.41 -11.61
CA GLY A 208 -11.74 23.08 -12.84
C GLY A 208 -10.26 23.43 -12.90
N PHE A 209 -9.81 23.73 -14.10
CA PHE A 209 -8.44 24.12 -14.40
C PHE A 209 -8.42 25.43 -15.19
N ASP A 210 -7.52 26.33 -14.78
CA ASP A 210 -7.19 27.57 -15.49
C ASP A 210 -5.68 27.60 -15.72
N PRO A 211 -5.17 26.92 -16.76
CA PRO A 211 -3.74 26.81 -17.02
C PRO A 211 -3.08 28.14 -17.36
N GLU A 212 -3.81 29.06 -18.00
CA GLU A 212 -3.31 30.39 -18.43
C GLU A 212 -2.95 31.25 -17.21
N ASN A 213 -3.81 31.21 -16.18
CA ASN A 213 -3.59 31.91 -14.92
C ASN A 213 -2.90 31.05 -13.85
N LYS A 214 -2.48 29.82 -14.20
CA LYS A 214 -1.86 28.86 -13.30
C LYS A 214 -2.67 28.63 -12.02
N LYS A 215 -3.96 28.32 -12.17
CA LYS A 215 -4.88 28.08 -11.07
C LYS A 215 -5.67 26.79 -11.26
N VAL A 216 -6.02 26.14 -10.13
CA VAL A 216 -7.02 25.10 -10.07
C VAL A 216 -8.17 25.54 -9.17
N THR A 217 -9.39 25.27 -9.61
CA THR A 217 -10.61 25.50 -8.79
C THR A 217 -10.95 24.23 -8.03
N ILE A 218 -11.46 24.39 -6.83
CA ILE A 218 -11.84 23.29 -5.92
C ILE A 218 -13.30 23.45 -5.49
N ASP A 219 -13.92 22.37 -5.05
CA ASP A 219 -15.31 22.35 -4.58
C ASP A 219 -15.53 23.15 -3.28
N LYS A 220 -14.47 23.42 -2.53
CA LYS A 220 -14.52 24.14 -1.26
C LYS A 220 -13.35 25.11 -1.15
N GLY A 221 -13.62 26.40 -1.14
CA GLY A 221 -12.63 27.46 -0.94
C GLY A 221 -12.22 28.21 -2.21
N ASN A 222 -11.12 28.93 -2.11
CA ASN A 222 -10.59 29.75 -3.21
C ASN A 222 -9.75 28.90 -4.19
N PRO A 223 -9.61 29.35 -5.45
CA PRO A 223 -8.68 28.74 -6.40
C PRO A 223 -7.25 28.70 -5.84
N ILE A 224 -6.52 27.65 -6.15
CA ILE A 224 -5.14 27.43 -5.70
C ILE A 224 -4.21 27.76 -6.85
N SER A 225 -3.25 28.67 -6.59
CA SER A 225 -2.23 29.06 -7.55
C SER A 225 -1.02 28.12 -7.48
N TYR A 226 -0.38 27.87 -8.63
CA TYR A 226 0.78 26.99 -8.74
C TYR A 226 1.83 27.52 -9.72
N GLN A 227 3.09 27.14 -9.55
CA GLN A 227 4.11 27.29 -10.59
C GLN A 227 4.04 26.10 -11.57
N ASN A 228 3.93 24.88 -11.02
CA ASN A 228 3.84 23.64 -11.78
C ASN A 228 2.62 22.84 -11.31
N LEU A 229 1.93 22.22 -12.26
CA LEU A 229 0.76 21.39 -12.00
C LEU A 229 1.03 19.93 -12.41
N VAL A 230 0.71 19.01 -11.53
CA VAL A 230 0.70 17.58 -11.82
C VAL A 230 -0.71 17.06 -11.68
N VAL A 231 -1.21 16.42 -12.73
CA VAL A 231 -2.56 15.86 -12.76
C VAL A 231 -2.46 14.32 -12.80
N ALA A 232 -2.79 13.69 -11.67
CA ALA A 232 -2.63 12.24 -11.49
C ALA A 232 -3.93 11.58 -10.94
N PRO A 233 -5.10 11.79 -11.58
CA PRO A 233 -6.40 11.40 -11.03
C PRO A 233 -6.64 9.88 -11.05
N GLY A 234 -5.77 9.10 -11.70
CA GLY A 234 -6.00 7.68 -11.92
C GLY A 234 -7.09 7.47 -12.97
N LEU A 235 -7.95 6.48 -12.73
CA LEU A 235 -9.04 6.14 -13.65
C LEU A 235 -10.34 5.89 -12.87
N LYS A 236 -11.45 6.12 -13.53
CA LYS A 236 -12.79 5.73 -13.10
C LYS A 236 -13.24 4.53 -13.94
N LEU A 237 -13.70 3.49 -13.27
CA LEU A 237 -14.22 2.30 -13.93
C LEU A 237 -15.64 2.56 -14.41
N ASN A 238 -15.88 2.34 -15.69
CA ASN A 238 -17.19 2.53 -16.31
C ASN A 238 -17.95 1.20 -16.40
N TRP A 239 -18.44 0.73 -15.25
CA TRP A 239 -19.19 -0.52 -15.15
C TRP A 239 -20.46 -0.52 -15.98
N GLN A 240 -21.09 0.64 -16.12
CA GLN A 240 -22.36 0.83 -16.83
C GLN A 240 -22.22 0.76 -18.35
N ALA A 241 -20.98 0.82 -18.87
CA ALA A 241 -20.73 0.65 -20.32
C ALA A 241 -21.01 -0.78 -20.81
N ILE A 242 -21.13 -1.75 -19.89
CA ILE A 242 -21.45 -3.14 -20.23
C ILE A 242 -22.82 -3.45 -19.60
N PRO A 243 -23.87 -3.62 -20.45
CA PRO A 243 -25.22 -3.94 -19.97
C PRO A 243 -25.23 -5.13 -19.01
N GLY A 244 -25.91 -4.97 -17.86
CA GLY A 244 -26.07 -5.98 -16.83
C GLY A 244 -24.86 -6.17 -15.90
N LEU A 245 -23.69 -5.55 -16.20
CA LEU A 245 -22.51 -5.73 -15.37
C LEU A 245 -22.66 -5.01 -14.02
N ASP A 246 -23.05 -3.74 -14.00
CA ASP A 246 -23.14 -2.96 -12.75
C ASP A 246 -24.19 -3.55 -11.79
N GLU A 247 -25.30 -4.03 -12.33
CA GLU A 247 -26.39 -4.62 -11.56
C GLU A 247 -26.04 -5.97 -10.92
N THR A 248 -25.04 -6.69 -11.46
CA THR A 248 -24.69 -8.04 -11.00
C THR A 248 -23.35 -8.11 -10.26
N LEU A 249 -22.54 -7.05 -10.28
CA LEU A 249 -21.27 -7.02 -9.55
C LEU A 249 -21.47 -7.29 -8.04
N GLY A 250 -20.68 -8.24 -7.52
CA GLY A 250 -20.73 -8.66 -6.11
C GLY A 250 -21.82 -9.72 -5.82
N LYS A 251 -22.50 -10.22 -6.84
CA LYS A 251 -23.49 -11.30 -6.72
C LYS A 251 -23.52 -12.16 -7.97
N ASN A 252 -24.27 -13.26 -7.94
CA ASN A 252 -24.45 -14.18 -9.07
C ASN A 252 -23.17 -14.79 -9.66
N GLY A 253 -22.06 -14.75 -8.92
CA GLY A 253 -20.76 -15.22 -9.42
C GLY A 253 -19.98 -14.19 -10.24
N VAL A 254 -20.41 -12.93 -10.27
CA VAL A 254 -19.75 -11.84 -11.00
C VAL A 254 -18.97 -10.93 -10.07
N THR A 255 -17.68 -10.75 -10.33
CA THR A 255 -16.77 -10.01 -9.45
C THR A 255 -15.71 -9.26 -10.25
N SER A 256 -14.92 -8.44 -9.54
CA SER A 256 -13.75 -7.77 -10.10
C SER A 256 -12.74 -7.43 -9.01
N ASN A 257 -11.44 -7.59 -9.31
CA ASN A 257 -10.35 -7.15 -8.44
C ASN A 257 -9.99 -5.66 -8.63
N TYR A 258 -10.80 -4.90 -9.34
CA TYR A 258 -10.62 -3.45 -9.51
C TYR A 258 -11.45 -2.62 -8.51
N ARG A 259 -12.19 -3.27 -7.61
CA ARG A 259 -12.91 -2.61 -6.51
C ARG A 259 -12.52 -3.25 -5.18
N PHE A 260 -12.30 -2.39 -4.18
CA PHE A 260 -11.90 -2.79 -2.84
C PHE A 260 -12.87 -3.77 -2.19
N ASP A 261 -14.16 -3.49 -2.28
CA ASP A 261 -15.25 -4.28 -1.70
C ASP A 261 -15.53 -5.60 -2.43
N LEU A 262 -15.08 -5.74 -3.68
CA LEU A 262 -15.28 -6.94 -4.49
C LEU A 262 -14.14 -7.95 -4.42
N ALA A 263 -12.94 -7.52 -4.05
CA ALA A 263 -11.79 -8.42 -3.97
C ALA A 263 -12.02 -9.59 -2.99
N PRO A 264 -12.62 -9.42 -1.80
CA PRO A 264 -12.98 -10.54 -0.93
C PRO A 264 -14.00 -11.49 -1.56
N TYR A 265 -14.98 -10.97 -2.30
CA TYR A 265 -15.94 -11.80 -3.01
C TYR A 265 -15.31 -12.64 -4.11
N THR A 266 -14.26 -12.10 -4.78
CA THR A 266 -13.45 -12.91 -5.72
C THR A 266 -12.85 -14.12 -5.02
N TRP A 267 -12.24 -13.91 -3.83
CA TRP A 267 -11.69 -15.02 -3.05
C TRP A 267 -12.75 -16.02 -2.62
N GLU A 268 -13.91 -15.54 -2.20
CA GLU A 268 -15.02 -16.41 -1.84
C GLU A 268 -15.43 -17.32 -3.01
N LEU A 269 -15.58 -16.77 -4.21
CA LEU A 269 -15.91 -17.53 -5.43
C LEU A 269 -14.80 -18.55 -5.76
N VAL A 270 -13.54 -18.15 -5.72
CA VAL A 270 -12.39 -19.04 -5.98
C VAL A 270 -12.40 -20.20 -4.97
N ARG A 271 -12.54 -19.90 -3.67
CA ARG A 271 -12.54 -20.90 -2.60
C ARG A 271 -13.71 -21.87 -2.67
N GLN A 272 -14.89 -21.43 -3.09
CA GLN A 272 -16.09 -22.25 -3.14
C GLN A 272 -16.18 -23.10 -4.41
N MET A 273 -15.52 -22.68 -5.49
CA MET A 273 -15.60 -23.34 -6.79
C MET A 273 -14.98 -24.73 -6.76
N LYS A 274 -15.72 -25.72 -7.21
CA LYS A 274 -15.30 -27.14 -7.30
C LYS A 274 -15.40 -27.71 -8.71
N PHE A 275 -16.28 -27.14 -9.53
CA PHE A 275 -16.53 -27.54 -10.92
C PHE A 275 -17.27 -26.41 -11.67
N GLY A 276 -17.30 -26.50 -13.00
CA GLY A 276 -18.02 -25.55 -13.84
C GLY A 276 -17.09 -24.70 -14.70
N THR A 277 -17.57 -23.54 -15.13
CA THR A 277 -16.82 -22.64 -16.02
C THR A 277 -16.42 -21.37 -15.27
N ALA A 278 -15.14 -21.04 -15.31
CA ALA A 278 -14.59 -19.77 -14.85
C ALA A 278 -14.21 -18.90 -16.06
N ILE A 279 -14.75 -17.69 -16.12
CA ILE A 279 -14.48 -16.73 -17.18
C ILE A 279 -13.70 -15.55 -16.62
N PHE A 280 -12.55 -15.26 -17.19
CA PHE A 280 -11.75 -14.09 -16.92
C PHE A 280 -11.73 -13.20 -18.16
N THR A 281 -11.89 -11.90 -17.98
CA THR A 281 -11.95 -10.95 -19.09
C THR A 281 -10.91 -9.86 -18.98
N GLN A 282 -10.33 -9.47 -20.10
CA GLN A 282 -9.45 -8.31 -20.25
C GLN A 282 -10.03 -7.37 -21.31
N PRO A 283 -10.42 -6.14 -20.93
CA PRO A 283 -10.95 -5.17 -21.87
C PRO A 283 -9.88 -4.66 -22.83
N ALA A 284 -10.32 -3.90 -23.84
CA ALA A 284 -9.41 -3.26 -24.80
C ALA A 284 -8.50 -2.22 -24.10
N MET A 285 -7.33 -2.02 -24.69
CA MET A 285 -6.41 -0.96 -24.24
C MET A 285 -6.97 0.45 -24.56
N PRO A 286 -6.67 1.46 -23.76
CA PRO A 286 -5.78 1.46 -22.58
C PRO A 286 -6.47 0.96 -21.31
N ILE A 287 -5.79 0.12 -20.54
CA ILE A 287 -6.24 -0.32 -19.21
C ILE A 287 -5.16 -0.06 -18.15
N LYS A 288 -5.57 0.08 -16.90
CA LYS A 288 -4.64 0.10 -15.77
C LYS A 288 -4.23 -1.33 -15.45
N CYS A 289 -2.91 -1.63 -15.58
CA CYS A 289 -2.29 -2.91 -15.27
C CYS A 289 -2.78 -4.08 -16.15
N ALA A 290 -2.27 -4.17 -17.38
CA ALA A 290 -2.58 -5.27 -18.33
C ALA A 290 -2.30 -6.69 -17.77
N GLY A 291 -1.48 -6.81 -16.72
CA GLY A 291 -1.23 -8.08 -16.02
C GLY A 291 -2.27 -8.46 -14.97
N ALA A 292 -3.12 -7.55 -14.51
CA ALA A 292 -4.05 -7.83 -13.40
C ALA A 292 -5.13 -8.88 -13.75
N PRO A 293 -5.77 -8.86 -14.91
CA PRO A 293 -6.72 -9.91 -15.31
C PRO A 293 -6.08 -11.29 -15.36
N GLN A 294 -4.88 -11.38 -15.94
CA GLN A 294 -4.11 -12.63 -16.00
C GLN A 294 -3.69 -13.11 -14.60
N LYS A 295 -3.26 -12.19 -13.71
CA LYS A 295 -2.95 -12.54 -12.32
C LYS A 295 -4.15 -13.16 -11.61
N ALA A 296 -5.33 -12.61 -11.79
CA ALA A 296 -6.55 -13.18 -11.21
C ALA A 296 -6.76 -14.63 -11.69
N MET A 297 -6.60 -14.89 -12.98
CA MET A 297 -6.71 -16.25 -13.54
C MET A 297 -5.63 -17.19 -12.98
N TYR A 298 -4.35 -16.81 -13.06
CA TYR A 298 -3.26 -17.69 -12.64
C TYR A 298 -3.33 -18.03 -11.14
N LEU A 299 -3.63 -17.05 -10.30
CA LEU A 299 -3.76 -17.27 -8.84
C LEU A 299 -4.97 -18.15 -8.52
N SER A 300 -6.11 -17.97 -9.20
CA SER A 300 -7.26 -18.85 -9.06
C SER A 300 -6.95 -20.28 -9.50
N CYS A 301 -6.28 -20.45 -10.62
CA CYS A 301 -5.85 -21.77 -11.12
C CYS A 301 -4.88 -22.45 -10.15
N SER A 302 -3.94 -21.71 -9.57
CA SER A 302 -3.00 -22.22 -8.57
C SER A 302 -3.74 -22.79 -7.35
N GLU A 303 -4.71 -22.05 -6.81
CA GLU A 303 -5.54 -22.51 -5.69
C GLU A 303 -6.35 -23.75 -6.06
N TRP A 304 -6.99 -23.77 -7.23
CA TRP A 304 -7.77 -24.93 -7.68
C TRP A 304 -6.88 -26.16 -7.95
N GLU A 305 -5.66 -25.97 -8.44
CA GLU A 305 -4.67 -27.03 -8.62
C GLU A 305 -4.26 -27.63 -7.27
N GLN A 306 -3.90 -26.79 -6.28
CA GLN A 306 -3.52 -27.22 -4.93
C GLN A 306 -4.66 -28.01 -4.25
N ARG A 307 -5.90 -27.60 -4.46
CA ARG A 307 -7.09 -28.30 -3.94
C ARG A 307 -7.48 -29.53 -4.75
N GLY A 308 -6.82 -29.82 -5.86
CA GLY A 308 -7.11 -30.98 -6.74
C GLY A 308 -8.42 -30.87 -7.51
N VAL A 309 -9.05 -29.68 -7.59
CA VAL A 309 -10.33 -29.45 -8.28
C VAL A 309 -10.19 -28.85 -9.67
N LEU A 310 -9.02 -28.34 -10.05
CA LEU A 310 -8.81 -27.66 -11.34
C LEU A 310 -9.27 -28.49 -12.54
N LYS A 311 -9.08 -29.79 -12.53
CA LYS A 311 -9.51 -30.71 -13.59
C LYS A 311 -11.02 -30.70 -13.88
N ASN A 312 -11.82 -30.22 -12.94
CA ASN A 312 -13.27 -30.13 -13.06
C ASN A 312 -13.74 -28.73 -13.48
N ILE A 313 -12.82 -27.78 -13.68
CA ILE A 313 -13.09 -26.38 -13.97
C ILE A 313 -12.60 -26.04 -15.38
N SER A 314 -13.52 -25.59 -16.24
CA SER A 314 -13.18 -25.03 -17.55
C SER A 314 -12.75 -23.57 -17.38
N VAL A 315 -11.46 -23.29 -17.53
CA VAL A 315 -10.90 -21.94 -17.37
C VAL A 315 -10.82 -21.25 -18.71
N ASN A 316 -11.47 -20.10 -18.85
CA ASN A 316 -11.53 -19.34 -20.10
C ASN A 316 -11.04 -17.91 -19.87
N PHE A 317 -10.09 -17.45 -20.68
CA PHE A 317 -9.57 -16.09 -20.65
C PHE A 317 -9.90 -15.37 -21.96
N HIS A 318 -10.81 -14.42 -21.87
CA HIS A 318 -11.25 -13.59 -22.99
C HIS A 318 -10.47 -12.27 -22.98
N ASN A 319 -9.68 -12.03 -24.02
CA ASN A 319 -8.85 -10.84 -24.19
C ASN A 319 -9.30 -10.08 -25.44
N ALA A 320 -9.69 -8.83 -25.27
CA ALA A 320 -10.03 -7.94 -26.38
C ALA A 320 -8.83 -7.66 -27.31
N GLY A 321 -7.60 -7.80 -26.82
CA GLY A 321 -6.37 -7.71 -27.61
C GLY A 321 -6.08 -8.98 -28.42
N ALA A 322 -5.14 -8.88 -29.34
CA ALA A 322 -4.73 -9.98 -30.22
C ALA A 322 -3.58 -10.83 -29.67
N VAL A 323 -2.99 -10.44 -28.55
CA VAL A 323 -1.84 -11.10 -27.91
C VAL A 323 -2.04 -11.26 -26.42
N LEU A 324 -1.41 -12.26 -25.81
CA LEU A 324 -1.54 -12.52 -24.37
C LEU A 324 -0.97 -11.38 -23.53
N PHE A 325 0.18 -10.84 -23.95
CA PHE A 325 0.82 -9.71 -23.28
C PHE A 325 1.62 -8.86 -24.29
N SER A 326 1.68 -7.54 -24.07
CA SER A 326 2.30 -6.61 -25.03
C SER A 326 3.84 -6.70 -25.07
N VAL A 327 4.48 -7.25 -24.05
CA VAL A 327 5.93 -7.46 -24.00
C VAL A 327 6.20 -8.91 -24.42
N ALA A 328 6.76 -9.08 -25.61
CA ALA A 328 6.94 -10.39 -26.25
C ALA A 328 7.75 -11.39 -25.40
N ASP A 329 8.80 -10.91 -24.72
CA ASP A 329 9.68 -11.74 -23.87
C ASP A 329 8.93 -12.45 -22.74
N PHE A 330 7.84 -11.86 -22.26
CA PHE A 330 7.02 -12.47 -21.20
C PHE A 330 5.97 -13.45 -21.72
N VAL A 331 5.68 -13.45 -23.02
CA VAL A 331 4.62 -14.32 -23.56
C VAL A 331 4.98 -15.80 -23.41
N SER A 332 6.22 -16.18 -23.71
CA SER A 332 6.65 -17.59 -23.61
C SER A 332 6.51 -18.16 -22.19
N PRO A 333 7.05 -17.54 -21.13
CA PRO A 333 6.83 -18.01 -19.76
C PRO A 333 5.35 -17.99 -19.34
N LEU A 334 4.56 -16.99 -19.75
CA LEU A 334 3.13 -16.95 -19.46
C LEU A 334 2.37 -18.10 -20.11
N MET A 335 2.72 -18.46 -21.36
CA MET A 335 2.13 -19.60 -22.06
C MET A 335 2.42 -20.95 -21.39
N ASN A 336 3.51 -21.09 -20.62
CA ASN A 336 3.75 -22.29 -19.85
C ASN A 336 2.68 -22.48 -18.76
N TYR A 337 2.24 -21.39 -18.10
CA TYR A 337 1.16 -21.45 -17.13
C TYR A 337 -0.20 -21.69 -17.79
N ILE A 338 -0.47 -21.12 -18.96
CA ILE A 338 -1.67 -21.41 -19.75
C ILE A 338 -1.77 -22.92 -20.02
N LYS A 339 -0.67 -23.53 -20.49
CA LYS A 339 -0.61 -24.97 -20.75
C LYS A 339 -0.75 -25.79 -19.45
N ARG A 340 -0.04 -25.41 -18.37
CA ARG A 340 -0.10 -26.08 -17.06
C ARG A 340 -1.52 -26.16 -16.53
N TYR A 341 -2.25 -25.05 -16.60
CA TYR A 341 -3.60 -24.94 -16.07
C TYR A 341 -4.68 -25.37 -17.05
N ASN A 342 -4.30 -25.77 -18.28
CA ASN A 342 -5.23 -26.08 -19.36
C ASN A 342 -6.26 -24.97 -19.60
N ALA A 343 -5.83 -23.71 -19.55
CA ALA A 343 -6.69 -22.55 -19.75
C ALA A 343 -6.90 -22.27 -21.24
N HIS A 344 -8.12 -21.95 -21.62
CA HIS A 344 -8.51 -21.61 -22.98
C HIS A 344 -8.37 -20.09 -23.20
N LEU A 345 -7.60 -19.70 -24.24
CA LEU A 345 -7.42 -18.30 -24.63
C LEU A 345 -8.34 -17.93 -25.77
N HIS A 346 -9.06 -16.83 -25.63
CA HIS A 346 -9.92 -16.25 -26.64
C HIS A 346 -9.46 -14.80 -26.90
N PHE A 347 -8.73 -14.63 -28.02
CA PHE A 347 -8.26 -13.29 -28.42
C PHE A 347 -9.32 -12.57 -29.25
N THR A 348 -9.18 -11.25 -29.38
CA THR A 348 -10.16 -10.36 -30.08
C THR A 348 -11.59 -10.59 -29.57
N SER A 349 -11.71 -10.94 -28.29
CA SER A 349 -12.97 -11.28 -27.62
C SER A 349 -13.29 -10.25 -26.55
N THR A 350 -14.37 -9.52 -26.74
CA THR A 350 -14.79 -8.41 -25.86
C THR A 350 -16.10 -8.75 -25.17
N LEU A 351 -16.14 -8.53 -23.84
CA LEU A 351 -17.37 -8.65 -23.06
C LEU A 351 -18.34 -7.54 -23.47
N VAL A 352 -19.53 -7.91 -23.92
CA VAL A 352 -20.54 -6.96 -24.42
C VAL A 352 -21.77 -6.87 -23.54
N ALA A 353 -22.07 -7.89 -22.74
CA ALA A 353 -23.17 -7.90 -21.77
C ALA A 353 -22.96 -8.97 -20.71
N VAL A 354 -23.66 -8.85 -19.58
CA VAL A 354 -23.70 -9.86 -18.51
C VAL A 354 -25.15 -10.07 -18.06
N ASP A 355 -25.60 -11.33 -18.08
CA ASP A 355 -26.82 -11.75 -17.41
C ASP A 355 -26.45 -12.59 -16.18
N GLY A 356 -26.31 -11.92 -15.04
CA GLY A 356 -25.92 -12.58 -13.78
C GLY A 356 -26.90 -13.64 -13.31
N PRO A 357 -28.21 -13.38 -13.29
CA PRO A 357 -29.21 -14.39 -12.95
C PRO A 357 -29.15 -15.63 -13.86
N ALA A 358 -29.01 -15.45 -15.17
CA ALA A 358 -28.88 -16.56 -16.13
C ALA A 358 -27.46 -17.15 -16.19
N LYS A 359 -26.46 -16.53 -15.50
CA LYS A 359 -25.03 -16.90 -15.54
C LYS A 359 -24.47 -16.94 -16.96
N LYS A 360 -24.73 -15.89 -17.73
CA LYS A 360 -24.25 -15.71 -19.10
C LYS A 360 -23.41 -14.44 -19.22
N ALA A 361 -22.39 -14.51 -20.07
CA ALA A 361 -21.54 -13.39 -20.45
C ALA A 361 -21.19 -13.45 -21.94
#